data_06afd9e4e9d49f86c9a3f8838c1432f5
#
_entry.id   06afd9e4e9d49f86c9a3f8838c1432f5
#
_cell.length_a   1.000
_cell.length_b   1.000
_cell.length_c   1.000
_cell.angle_alpha   90.00
_cell.angle_beta   90.00
_cell.angle_gamma   90.00
#
_symmetry.space_group_name_H-M   'P 1'
#
loop_
_entity.id
_entity.type
_entity.pdbx_description
1 polymer ?
#
loop_
_entity_poly.entity_id
_entity_poly.type
_entity_poly.pdbx_seq_one_letter_code
_entity_poly.pdbx_strand_id
1 'polypeptide(L)'
;LMHGGPFANIAHGCNSVVATKTALKLADYVVTEAGFGADLGAEKFFNIKCRKSGLKPDAVVLVATTKALKMHGGVKKEELSIENADAVLKGCENLAKHIENIEKFGVPVVVAINDYVTDTKKEHEQIINFCKNLGVQCKISSHWEKGGEGASDLAEEVAKVADSNTAEFKTLYDDEMSLWDKTSTVAKKIYGAAEIIADKKVRNQFKKLEEDGFGNYPICMAKTQYSFSTDPLLMCAPVGHDIPIREVRLSAGAEFIVVVCGEIMTMPGLPRIPAAEAIGLDKDK
;
A
#
# COMPACT_ATOMS: atom_id res chain seq x y z
N LEU A 1 17.36 10.30 12.92
CA LEU A 1 16.07 10.30 13.62
C LEU A 1 15.52 8.87 13.62
N MET A 2 15.33 8.29 14.79
CA MET A 2 14.67 6.98 14.91
C MET A 2 13.18 7.18 15.16
N HIS A 3 12.37 6.41 14.46
CA HIS A 3 10.91 6.36 14.65
C HIS A 3 10.42 4.93 14.54
N GLY A 4 9.23 4.64 15.09
CA GLY A 4 8.61 3.32 14.94
C GLY A 4 8.27 3.03 13.47
N GLY A 5 8.45 1.76 13.06
CA GLY A 5 8.12 1.27 11.73
C GLY A 5 6.92 0.31 11.79
N PRO A 6 5.69 0.80 11.94
CA PRO A 6 4.52 -0.07 12.06
C PRO A 6 4.24 -0.78 10.73
N PHE A 7 3.79 -2.05 10.81
CA PHE A 7 3.41 -2.82 9.63
C PHE A 7 2.07 -2.37 9.06
N ALA A 8 1.99 -2.15 7.74
CA ALA A 8 0.79 -1.65 7.08
C ALA A 8 -0.39 -2.63 7.07
N ASN A 9 -0.18 -3.89 7.39
CA ASN A 9 -1.26 -4.87 7.53
C ASN A 9 -2.04 -4.76 8.86
N ILE A 10 -1.48 -4.05 9.86
CA ILE A 10 -2.11 -3.88 11.19
C ILE A 10 -2.11 -2.42 11.68
N ALA A 11 -1.38 -1.53 11.04
CA ALA A 11 -1.24 -0.12 11.37
C ALA A 11 -1.04 0.71 10.09
N HIS A 12 -0.73 2.00 10.21
CA HIS A 12 -0.62 2.90 9.05
C HIS A 12 0.63 2.67 8.16
N GLY A 13 1.64 1.90 8.61
CA GLY A 13 2.73 1.39 7.76
C GLY A 13 3.60 2.42 7.06
N CYS A 14 3.81 3.59 7.65
CA CYS A 14 4.62 4.66 7.11
C CYS A 14 5.40 5.41 8.20
N ASN A 15 6.38 6.21 7.81
CA ASN A 15 7.18 7.02 8.73
C ASN A 15 6.34 8.10 9.43
N SER A 16 6.93 8.75 10.45
CA SER A 16 6.23 9.74 11.26
C SER A 16 5.90 11.03 10.50
N VAL A 17 4.85 11.71 10.94
CA VAL A 17 4.47 13.05 10.44
C VAL A 17 5.62 14.06 10.70
N VAL A 18 6.28 13.97 11.85
CA VAL A 18 7.42 14.85 12.19
C VAL A 18 8.56 14.68 11.18
N ALA A 19 8.95 13.45 10.87
CA ALA A 19 10.01 13.18 9.89
C ALA A 19 9.66 13.76 8.50
N THR A 20 8.44 13.53 8.02
CA THR A 20 8.01 14.06 6.71
C THR A 20 7.95 15.59 6.70
N LYS A 21 7.34 16.22 7.70
CA LYS A 21 7.27 17.69 7.78
C LYS A 21 8.62 18.34 7.94
N THR A 22 9.56 17.69 8.62
CA THR A 22 10.94 18.18 8.72
C THR A 22 11.67 18.08 7.39
N ALA A 23 11.55 16.94 6.70
CA ALA A 23 12.17 16.74 5.40
C ALA A 23 11.66 17.77 4.36
N LEU A 24 10.35 18.06 4.33
CA LEU A 24 9.74 19.08 3.46
C LEU A 24 10.26 20.51 3.70
N LYS A 25 10.91 20.77 4.82
CA LYS A 25 11.58 22.07 5.08
C LYS A 25 13.03 22.09 4.63
N LEU A 26 13.60 20.97 4.30
CA LEU A 26 15.03 20.81 4.04
C LEU A 26 15.35 20.42 2.60
N ALA A 27 14.34 20.03 1.80
CA ALA A 27 14.53 19.54 0.44
C ALA A 27 13.39 19.98 -0.46
N ASP A 28 13.68 20.13 -1.77
CA ASP A 28 12.72 20.48 -2.81
C ASP A 28 11.75 19.31 -3.06
N TYR A 29 12.25 18.08 -3.01
CA TYR A 29 11.46 16.85 -3.12
C TYR A 29 11.66 15.96 -1.91
N VAL A 30 10.58 15.38 -1.42
CA VAL A 30 10.59 14.42 -0.31
C VAL A 30 9.91 13.14 -0.76
N VAL A 31 10.66 12.05 -0.75
CA VAL A 31 10.14 10.70 -1.01
C VAL A 31 9.97 9.96 0.31
N THR A 32 8.80 9.39 0.51
CA THR A 32 8.47 8.60 1.71
C THR A 32 7.84 7.28 1.28
N GLU A 33 7.93 6.27 2.11
CA GLU A 33 7.34 4.98 1.83
C GLU A 33 5.93 4.84 2.41
N ALA A 34 5.16 3.92 1.79
CA ALA A 34 3.95 3.36 2.35
C ALA A 34 4.04 1.84 2.22
N GLY A 35 4.07 1.13 3.33
CA GLY A 35 4.45 -0.29 3.38
C GLY A 35 3.43 -1.24 2.75
N PHE A 36 3.88 -2.39 2.27
CA PHE A 36 3.11 -3.41 1.56
C PHE A 36 2.44 -2.90 0.26
N GLY A 37 1.40 -3.59 -0.21
CA GLY A 37 0.63 -3.17 -1.37
C GLY A 37 -0.09 -1.83 -1.17
N ALA A 38 -0.40 -1.15 -2.26
CA ALA A 38 -1.06 0.15 -2.21
C ALA A 38 -2.46 0.10 -1.58
N ASP A 39 -3.10 -1.07 -1.60
CA ASP A 39 -4.38 -1.33 -0.92
C ASP A 39 -4.30 -1.26 0.61
N LEU A 40 -3.11 -1.47 1.17
CA LEU A 40 -2.84 -1.37 2.61
C LEU A 40 -2.05 -0.10 2.94
N GLY A 41 -0.84 0.03 2.41
CA GLY A 41 0.06 1.12 2.76
C GLY A 41 -0.39 2.46 2.22
N ALA A 42 -0.64 2.59 0.92
CA ALA A 42 -1.05 3.86 0.34
C ALA A 42 -2.44 4.30 0.84
N GLU A 43 -3.40 3.37 0.96
CA GLU A 43 -4.72 3.65 1.53
C GLU A 43 -4.59 4.29 2.92
N LYS A 44 -3.81 3.70 3.83
CA LYS A 44 -3.61 4.21 5.18
C LYS A 44 -2.78 5.49 5.24
N PHE A 45 -1.79 5.60 4.36
CA PHE A 45 -1.04 6.83 4.21
C PHE A 45 -1.96 8.00 3.87
N PHE A 46 -2.90 7.82 2.96
CA PHE A 46 -3.85 8.83 2.56
C PHE A 46 -4.94 9.08 3.61
N ASN A 47 -5.67 8.03 4.00
CA ASN A 47 -6.81 8.15 4.89
C ASN A 47 -6.45 8.39 6.36
N ILE A 48 -5.25 8.02 6.81
CA ILE A 48 -4.80 8.25 8.19
C ILE A 48 -3.77 9.37 8.26
N LYS A 49 -2.57 9.15 7.67
CA LYS A 49 -1.45 10.10 7.82
C LYS A 49 -1.74 11.45 7.16
N CYS A 50 -2.15 11.47 5.90
CA CYS A 50 -2.43 12.72 5.18
C CYS A 50 -3.62 13.46 5.80
N ARG A 51 -4.71 12.74 6.12
CA ARG A 51 -5.87 13.30 6.81
C ARG A 51 -5.48 14.04 8.10
N LYS A 52 -4.71 13.40 8.98
CA LYS A 52 -4.32 13.95 10.28
C LYS A 52 -3.27 15.06 10.20
N SER A 53 -2.39 15.00 9.21
CA SER A 53 -1.27 15.92 9.09
C SER A 53 -1.50 17.11 8.17
N GLY A 54 -2.53 17.05 7.32
CA GLY A 54 -2.78 18.01 6.25
C GLY A 54 -1.80 17.89 5.07
N LEU A 55 -0.98 16.83 5.02
CA LEU A 55 -0.10 16.55 3.89
C LEU A 55 -0.91 16.18 2.65
N LYS A 56 -0.44 16.62 1.49
CA LYS A 56 -1.03 16.30 0.19
C LYS A 56 0.11 15.81 -0.72
N PRO A 57 0.11 14.54 -1.13
CA PRO A 57 1.13 14.03 -2.04
C PRO A 57 0.89 14.54 -3.47
N ASP A 58 1.97 14.84 -4.19
CA ASP A 58 1.94 15.34 -5.57
C ASP A 58 2.00 14.21 -6.59
N ALA A 59 2.62 13.08 -6.23
CA ALA A 59 2.74 11.90 -7.07
C ALA A 59 2.88 10.64 -6.22
N VAL A 60 2.58 9.49 -6.83
CA VAL A 60 2.85 8.16 -6.27
C VAL A 60 3.74 7.37 -7.20
N VAL A 61 4.80 6.78 -6.66
CA VAL A 61 5.56 5.71 -7.32
C VAL A 61 4.98 4.37 -6.89
N LEU A 62 4.36 3.66 -7.83
CA LEU A 62 3.83 2.33 -7.61
C LEU A 62 4.86 1.30 -8.09
N VAL A 63 5.50 0.61 -7.13
CA VAL A 63 6.53 -0.39 -7.44
C VAL A 63 5.87 -1.71 -7.85
N ALA A 64 6.25 -2.21 -9.02
CA ALA A 64 5.87 -3.52 -9.53
C ALA A 64 7.11 -4.42 -9.73
N THR A 65 6.94 -5.72 -9.61
CA THR A 65 7.98 -6.70 -9.96
C THR A 65 7.41 -7.77 -10.88
N THR A 66 8.19 -8.24 -11.85
CA THR A 66 7.78 -9.35 -12.73
C THR A 66 7.40 -10.59 -11.92
N LYS A 67 8.12 -10.88 -10.83
CA LYS A 67 7.84 -12.02 -9.95
C LYS A 67 6.45 -11.93 -9.30
N ALA A 68 6.08 -10.75 -8.77
CA ALA A 68 4.77 -10.55 -8.18
C ALA A 68 3.66 -10.69 -9.23
N LEU A 69 3.84 -10.10 -10.42
CA LEU A 69 2.88 -10.21 -11.50
C LEU A 69 2.75 -11.65 -12.01
N LYS A 70 3.86 -12.39 -12.15
CA LYS A 70 3.81 -13.84 -12.47
C LYS A 70 3.02 -14.63 -11.43
N MET A 71 3.23 -14.36 -10.13
CA MET A 71 2.44 -15.00 -9.06
C MET A 71 0.94 -14.70 -9.22
N HIS A 72 0.58 -13.43 -9.42
CA HIS A 72 -0.80 -13.03 -9.67
C HIS A 72 -1.37 -13.63 -10.97
N GLY A 73 -0.51 -13.90 -11.96
CA GLY A 73 -0.83 -14.63 -13.19
C GLY A 73 -0.95 -16.15 -13.04
N GLY A 74 -0.72 -16.68 -11.82
CA GLY A 74 -0.89 -18.10 -11.50
C GLY A 74 0.39 -18.96 -11.57
N VAL A 75 1.57 -18.34 -11.70
CA VAL A 75 2.86 -19.06 -11.68
C VAL A 75 3.22 -19.44 -10.25
N LYS A 76 3.69 -20.67 -10.04
CA LYS A 76 4.14 -21.16 -8.75
C LYS A 76 5.46 -20.52 -8.32
N LYS A 77 5.68 -20.43 -7.02
CA LYS A 77 6.84 -19.75 -6.43
C LYS A 77 8.18 -20.28 -6.94
N GLU A 78 8.26 -21.57 -7.17
CA GLU A 78 9.47 -22.29 -7.64
C GLU A 78 9.83 -21.96 -9.10
N GLU A 79 8.86 -21.48 -9.90
CA GLU A 79 8.97 -21.21 -11.33
C GLU A 79 9.10 -19.71 -11.65
N LEU A 80 9.11 -18.82 -10.65
CA LEU A 80 9.10 -17.36 -10.85
C LEU A 80 10.36 -16.82 -11.55
N SER A 81 11.47 -17.57 -11.58
CA SER A 81 12.69 -17.21 -12.30
C SER A 81 12.64 -17.57 -13.80
N ILE A 82 11.64 -18.34 -14.23
CA ILE A 82 11.46 -18.73 -15.64
C ILE A 82 10.65 -17.64 -16.35
N GLU A 83 11.08 -17.26 -17.57
CA GLU A 83 10.32 -16.29 -18.39
C GLU A 83 8.87 -16.75 -18.62
N ASN A 84 7.93 -15.88 -18.34
CA ASN A 84 6.51 -16.10 -18.62
C ASN A 84 5.76 -14.78 -18.84
N ALA A 85 5.89 -14.22 -20.03
CA ALA A 85 5.29 -12.95 -20.40
C ALA A 85 3.75 -12.97 -20.37
N ASP A 86 3.13 -14.12 -20.67
CA ASP A 86 1.67 -14.26 -20.63
C ASP A 86 1.14 -14.22 -19.20
N ALA A 87 1.85 -14.85 -18.27
CA ALA A 87 1.51 -14.76 -16.85
C ALA A 87 1.73 -13.34 -16.30
N VAL A 88 2.78 -12.64 -16.73
CA VAL A 88 2.99 -11.21 -16.40
C VAL A 88 1.80 -10.39 -16.87
N LEU A 89 1.38 -10.55 -18.13
CA LEU A 89 0.24 -9.80 -18.69
C LEU A 89 -1.03 -10.07 -17.91
N LYS A 90 -1.32 -11.34 -17.58
CA LYS A 90 -2.47 -11.69 -16.73
C LYS A 90 -2.38 -11.06 -15.34
N GLY A 91 -1.20 -11.07 -14.73
CA GLY A 91 -0.97 -10.45 -13.42
C GLY A 91 -1.07 -8.93 -13.42
N CYS A 92 -0.97 -8.28 -14.59
CA CYS A 92 -1.16 -6.83 -14.73
C CYS A 92 -2.58 -6.38 -14.35
N GLU A 93 -3.58 -7.25 -14.27
CA GLU A 93 -4.89 -6.91 -13.69
C GLU A 93 -4.78 -6.51 -12.21
N ASN A 94 -3.87 -7.15 -11.47
CA ASN A 94 -3.56 -6.74 -10.08
C ASN A 94 -2.94 -5.34 -10.05
N LEU A 95 -1.98 -5.06 -10.93
CA LEU A 95 -1.35 -3.74 -11.07
C LEU A 95 -2.39 -2.67 -11.44
N ALA A 96 -3.29 -2.96 -12.39
CA ALA A 96 -4.37 -2.05 -12.77
C ALA A 96 -5.27 -1.70 -11.58
N LYS A 97 -5.59 -2.68 -10.74
CA LYS A 97 -6.40 -2.44 -9.54
C LYS A 97 -5.68 -1.53 -8.52
N HIS A 98 -4.37 -1.68 -8.36
CA HIS A 98 -3.59 -0.77 -7.51
C HIS A 98 -3.52 0.65 -8.09
N ILE A 99 -3.36 0.81 -9.40
CA ILE A 99 -3.40 2.10 -10.09
C ILE A 99 -4.76 2.77 -9.86
N GLU A 100 -5.86 2.08 -10.19
CA GLU A 100 -7.23 2.56 -9.97
C GLU A 100 -7.48 2.99 -8.51
N ASN A 101 -6.94 2.24 -7.55
CA ASN A 101 -7.09 2.55 -6.14
C ASN A 101 -6.40 3.86 -5.75
N ILE A 102 -5.22 4.15 -6.29
CA ILE A 102 -4.50 5.41 -6.04
C ILE A 102 -5.22 6.58 -6.72
N GLU A 103 -5.68 6.41 -7.96
CA GLU A 103 -6.41 7.44 -8.71
C GLU A 103 -7.70 7.90 -8.02
N LYS A 104 -8.36 7.01 -7.23
CA LYS A 104 -9.51 7.38 -6.40
C LYS A 104 -9.21 8.47 -5.37
N PHE A 105 -7.96 8.60 -4.98
CA PHE A 105 -7.48 9.66 -4.09
C PHE A 105 -7.06 10.93 -4.84
N GLY A 106 -7.15 10.93 -6.19
CA GLY A 106 -6.81 12.09 -7.03
C GLY A 106 -5.31 12.35 -7.13
N VAL A 107 -4.46 11.34 -6.95
CA VAL A 107 -3.01 11.47 -7.03
C VAL A 107 -2.50 10.73 -8.28
N PRO A 108 -1.69 11.38 -9.15
CA PRO A 108 -1.13 10.74 -10.32
C PRO A 108 -0.13 9.66 -9.95
N VAL A 109 -0.04 8.62 -10.80
CA VAL A 109 0.78 7.42 -10.60
C VAL A 109 1.87 7.33 -11.64
N VAL A 110 3.09 7.00 -11.20
CA VAL A 110 4.17 6.51 -12.05
C VAL A 110 4.49 5.08 -11.61
N VAL A 111 4.44 4.13 -12.53
CA VAL A 111 4.80 2.74 -12.24
C VAL A 111 6.31 2.56 -12.36
N ALA A 112 6.93 1.97 -11.35
CA ALA A 112 8.34 1.59 -11.35
C ALA A 112 8.47 0.07 -11.41
N ILE A 113 9.05 -0.47 -12.47
CA ILE A 113 9.44 -1.88 -12.52
C ILE A 113 10.75 -2.01 -11.75
N ASN A 114 10.72 -2.67 -10.59
CA ASN A 114 11.93 -3.01 -9.86
C ASN A 114 12.59 -4.22 -10.55
N ASP A 115 13.66 -3.94 -11.28
CA ASP A 115 14.35 -4.88 -12.16
C ASP A 115 15.21 -5.87 -11.38
N TYR A 116 15.03 -7.14 -11.65
CA TYR A 116 15.82 -8.24 -11.09
C TYR A 116 16.62 -8.96 -12.20
N VAL A 117 17.76 -9.52 -11.85
CA VAL A 117 18.65 -10.26 -12.76
C VAL A 117 17.93 -11.37 -13.56
N THR A 118 16.85 -11.91 -13.03
CA THR A 118 16.04 -12.96 -13.66
C THR A 118 14.96 -12.42 -14.59
N ASP A 119 14.76 -11.12 -14.64
CA ASP A 119 13.71 -10.53 -15.44
C ASP A 119 14.13 -10.43 -16.91
N THR A 120 13.18 -10.53 -17.83
CA THR A 120 13.46 -10.48 -19.25
C THR A 120 12.88 -9.22 -19.89
N LYS A 121 13.49 -8.78 -20.99
CA LYS A 121 12.98 -7.64 -21.77
C LYS A 121 11.53 -7.83 -22.21
N LYS A 122 11.18 -9.06 -22.59
CA LYS A 122 9.83 -9.40 -23.04
C LYS A 122 8.80 -9.24 -21.92
N GLU A 123 9.15 -9.62 -20.68
CA GLU A 123 8.32 -9.42 -19.52
C GLU A 123 8.15 -7.94 -19.17
N HIS A 124 9.23 -7.14 -19.22
CA HIS A 124 9.15 -5.69 -19.03
C HIS A 124 8.29 -5.00 -20.09
N GLU A 125 8.43 -5.39 -21.37
CA GLU A 125 7.63 -4.84 -22.47
C GLU A 125 6.12 -5.08 -22.26
N GLN A 126 5.71 -6.23 -21.70
CA GLN A 126 4.31 -6.47 -21.35
C GLN A 126 3.80 -5.45 -20.33
N ILE A 127 4.55 -5.20 -19.27
CA ILE A 127 4.16 -4.24 -18.21
C ILE A 127 4.11 -2.82 -18.78
N ILE A 128 5.14 -2.41 -19.53
CA ILE A 128 5.22 -1.07 -20.12
C ILE A 128 4.06 -0.82 -21.09
N ASN A 129 3.79 -1.78 -21.98
CA ASN A 129 2.68 -1.67 -22.93
C ASN A 129 1.32 -1.65 -22.23
N PHE A 130 1.17 -2.46 -21.18
CA PHE A 130 -0.04 -2.47 -20.37
C PHE A 130 -0.28 -1.11 -19.69
N CYS A 131 0.72 -0.55 -19.02
CA CYS A 131 0.63 0.78 -18.41
C CYS A 131 0.35 1.88 -19.45
N LYS A 132 0.99 1.81 -20.61
CA LYS A 132 0.75 2.74 -21.72
C LYS A 132 -0.71 2.72 -22.18
N ASN A 133 -1.32 1.55 -22.26
CA ASN A 133 -2.75 1.41 -22.61
C ASN A 133 -3.69 2.00 -21.55
N LEU A 134 -3.24 2.06 -20.28
CA LEU A 134 -3.96 2.74 -19.20
C LEU A 134 -3.66 4.25 -19.14
N GLY A 135 -2.74 4.77 -19.98
CA GLY A 135 -2.32 6.17 -19.92
C GLY A 135 -1.36 6.49 -18.77
N VAL A 136 -0.77 5.48 -18.13
CA VAL A 136 0.12 5.61 -16.97
C VAL A 136 1.58 5.46 -17.40
N GLN A 137 2.45 6.34 -16.90
CA GLN A 137 3.90 6.25 -17.15
C GLN A 137 4.49 5.06 -16.40
N CYS A 138 5.38 4.33 -17.09
CA CYS A 138 6.07 3.19 -16.52
C CYS A 138 7.56 3.26 -16.84
N LYS A 139 8.41 3.15 -15.83
CA LYS A 139 9.87 3.19 -15.95
C LYS A 139 10.51 1.97 -15.32
N ILE A 140 11.59 1.49 -15.90
CA ILE A 140 12.42 0.43 -15.31
C ILE A 140 13.36 1.08 -14.30
N SER A 141 13.49 0.50 -13.11
CA SER A 141 14.43 0.91 -12.09
C SER A 141 15.42 -0.22 -11.81
N SER A 142 16.65 -0.07 -12.30
CA SER A 142 17.77 -1.00 -12.08
C SER A 142 18.72 -0.51 -10.98
N HIS A 143 18.17 0.18 -9.97
CA HIS A 143 18.93 0.77 -8.87
C HIS A 143 19.71 -0.26 -8.03
N TRP A 144 19.27 -1.50 -7.98
CA TRP A 144 19.99 -2.58 -7.32
C TRP A 144 21.37 -2.82 -7.92
N GLU A 145 21.48 -2.83 -9.26
CA GLU A 145 22.72 -3.05 -9.99
C GLU A 145 23.54 -1.77 -10.16
N LYS A 146 22.85 -0.65 -10.50
CA LYS A 146 23.48 0.59 -10.96
C LYS A 146 23.39 1.75 -9.97
N GLY A 147 22.89 1.50 -8.77
CA GLY A 147 22.70 2.58 -7.79
C GLY A 147 21.76 3.67 -8.29
N GLY A 148 22.05 4.92 -7.97
CA GLY A 148 21.23 6.07 -8.35
C GLY A 148 21.07 6.26 -9.85
N GLU A 149 22.09 5.95 -10.65
CA GLU A 149 22.02 6.02 -12.12
C GLU A 149 20.90 5.12 -12.67
N GLY A 150 20.71 3.93 -12.08
CA GLY A 150 19.65 3.00 -12.49
C GLY A 150 18.22 3.46 -12.18
N ALA A 151 18.06 4.57 -11.46
CA ALA A 151 16.77 5.17 -11.15
C ALA A 151 16.57 6.57 -11.75
N SER A 152 17.52 7.09 -12.54
CA SER A 152 17.48 8.46 -13.07
C SER A 152 16.24 8.75 -13.90
N ASP A 153 15.91 7.89 -14.87
CA ASP A 153 14.73 8.05 -15.73
C ASP A 153 13.42 8.03 -14.94
N LEU A 154 13.37 7.23 -13.87
CA LEU A 154 12.24 7.20 -12.94
C LEU A 154 12.15 8.50 -12.16
N ALA A 155 13.27 8.98 -11.63
CA ALA A 155 13.32 10.21 -10.84
C ALA A 155 12.90 11.44 -11.68
N GLU A 156 13.39 11.54 -12.91
CA GLU A 156 12.99 12.61 -13.85
C GLU A 156 11.49 12.58 -14.15
N GLU A 157 10.91 11.40 -14.40
CA GLU A 157 9.48 11.27 -14.65
C GLU A 157 8.64 11.63 -13.41
N VAL A 158 9.07 11.20 -12.23
CA VAL A 158 8.38 11.53 -10.97
C VAL A 158 8.44 13.04 -10.68
N ALA A 159 9.60 13.67 -10.86
CA ALA A 159 9.74 15.12 -10.69
C ALA A 159 8.82 15.87 -11.67
N LYS A 160 8.81 15.48 -12.94
CA LYS A 160 7.92 16.06 -13.95
C LYS A 160 6.43 15.94 -13.58
N VAL A 161 6.02 14.79 -13.06
CA VAL A 161 4.63 14.56 -12.62
C VAL A 161 4.32 15.41 -11.40
N ALA A 162 5.21 15.45 -10.40
CA ALA A 162 5.03 16.27 -9.20
C ALA A 162 4.95 17.78 -9.54
N ASP A 163 5.81 18.27 -10.41
CA ASP A 163 5.86 19.68 -10.81
C ASP A 163 4.68 20.09 -11.72
N SER A 164 3.96 19.11 -12.28
CA SER A 164 2.77 19.39 -13.12
C SER A 164 1.59 19.97 -12.32
N ASN A 165 1.61 19.85 -11.02
CA ASN A 165 0.53 20.27 -10.09
C ASN A 165 -0.86 19.73 -10.48
N THR A 166 -0.91 18.51 -11.01
CA THR A 166 -2.16 17.87 -11.45
C THR A 166 -2.84 17.05 -10.34
N ALA A 167 -2.20 16.90 -9.19
CA ALA A 167 -2.75 16.16 -8.07
C ALA A 167 -3.93 16.91 -7.41
N GLU A 168 -5.07 16.26 -7.34
CA GLU A 168 -6.29 16.74 -6.65
C GLU A 168 -6.59 15.84 -5.45
N PHE A 169 -5.63 15.78 -4.52
CA PHE A 169 -5.70 14.86 -3.39
C PHE A 169 -6.99 15.02 -2.57
N LYS A 170 -7.66 13.92 -2.33
CA LYS A 170 -8.85 13.79 -1.47
C LYS A 170 -8.83 12.49 -0.68
N THR A 171 -9.45 12.50 0.48
CA THR A 171 -9.67 11.29 1.28
C THR A 171 -10.87 10.51 0.75
N LEU A 172 -10.93 9.22 1.07
CA LEU A 172 -11.92 8.31 0.51
C LEU A 172 -13.32 8.45 1.13
N TYR A 173 -13.39 8.96 2.35
CA TYR A 173 -14.59 9.14 3.16
C TYR A 173 -14.45 10.36 4.07
N ASP A 174 -15.58 10.92 4.54
CA ASP A 174 -15.64 12.05 5.45
C ASP A 174 -15.55 11.60 6.91
N ASP A 175 -15.12 12.52 7.81
CA ASP A 175 -14.92 12.22 9.22
C ASP A 175 -16.25 11.95 9.95
N GLU A 176 -17.36 12.54 9.49
CA GLU A 176 -18.69 12.43 10.05
C GLU A 176 -19.41 11.11 9.69
N MET A 177 -18.91 10.36 8.74
CA MET A 177 -19.45 9.03 8.42
C MET A 177 -19.34 8.10 9.62
N SER A 178 -20.31 7.19 9.78
CA SER A 178 -20.22 6.14 10.81
C SER A 178 -18.96 5.27 10.61
N LEU A 179 -18.41 4.73 11.70
CA LEU A 179 -17.25 3.83 11.61
C LEU A 179 -17.54 2.61 10.73
N TRP A 180 -18.78 2.12 10.74
CA TRP A 180 -19.23 1.04 9.85
C TRP A 180 -19.19 1.45 8.38
N ASP A 181 -19.71 2.64 8.04
CA ASP A 181 -19.76 3.12 6.66
C ASP A 181 -18.36 3.46 6.13
N LYS A 182 -17.48 4.04 6.97
CA LYS A 182 -16.05 4.22 6.63
C LYS A 182 -15.40 2.88 6.26
N THR A 183 -15.60 1.85 7.10
CA THR A 183 -15.09 0.50 6.89
C THR A 183 -15.64 -0.10 5.60
N SER A 184 -16.95 -0.01 5.37
CA SER A 184 -17.61 -0.46 4.15
C SER A 184 -17.09 0.27 2.91
N THR A 185 -16.82 1.56 3.02
CA THR A 185 -16.28 2.38 1.92
C THR A 185 -14.89 1.90 1.50
N VAL A 186 -13.98 1.64 2.44
CA VAL A 186 -12.65 1.08 2.14
C VAL A 186 -12.79 -0.32 1.52
N ALA A 187 -13.60 -1.20 2.13
CA ALA A 187 -13.81 -2.54 1.64
C ALA A 187 -14.32 -2.57 0.19
N LYS A 188 -15.33 -1.77 -0.13
CA LYS A 188 -15.93 -1.72 -1.47
C LYS A 188 -15.05 -1.03 -2.50
N LYS A 189 -14.55 0.15 -2.17
CA LYS A 189 -13.82 0.98 -3.14
C LYS A 189 -12.39 0.50 -3.38
N ILE A 190 -11.68 0.06 -2.34
CA ILE A 190 -10.27 -0.36 -2.43
C ILE A 190 -10.13 -1.85 -2.67
N TYR A 191 -10.87 -2.67 -1.90
CA TYR A 191 -10.70 -4.12 -1.98
C TYR A 191 -11.63 -4.80 -2.98
N GLY A 192 -12.63 -4.10 -3.54
CA GLY A 192 -13.59 -4.70 -4.47
C GLY A 192 -14.57 -5.65 -3.80
N ALA A 193 -14.73 -5.56 -2.48
CA ALA A 193 -15.67 -6.39 -1.73
C ALA A 193 -17.13 -6.07 -2.07
N ALA A 194 -18.00 -7.07 -1.96
CA ALA A 194 -19.44 -6.87 -2.02
C ALA A 194 -19.95 -6.24 -0.72
N GLU A 195 -19.58 -6.85 0.40
CA GLU A 195 -20.04 -6.41 1.71
C GLU A 195 -18.98 -6.64 2.81
N ILE A 196 -19.17 -5.97 3.95
CA ILE A 196 -18.52 -6.29 5.21
C ILE A 196 -19.51 -7.05 6.09
N ILE A 197 -19.06 -8.15 6.68
CA ILE A 197 -19.89 -8.98 7.55
C ILE A 197 -19.30 -9.05 8.96
N ALA A 198 -20.15 -8.98 9.96
CA ALA A 198 -19.74 -9.07 11.37
C ALA A 198 -20.87 -9.63 12.23
N ASP A 199 -20.51 -10.31 13.29
CA ASP A 199 -21.46 -10.74 14.29
C ASP A 199 -22.03 -9.57 15.11
N LYS A 200 -23.04 -9.84 15.95
CA LYS A 200 -23.68 -8.82 16.79
C LYS A 200 -22.71 -8.19 17.78
N LYS A 201 -21.75 -8.95 18.30
CA LYS A 201 -20.76 -8.46 19.28
C LYS A 201 -19.87 -7.39 18.65
N VAL A 202 -19.34 -7.66 17.46
CA VAL A 202 -18.49 -6.73 16.71
C VAL A 202 -19.30 -5.48 16.29
N ARG A 203 -20.53 -5.64 15.81
CA ARG A 203 -21.41 -4.51 15.50
C ARG A 203 -21.67 -3.60 16.71
N ASN A 204 -21.81 -4.20 17.89
CA ASN A 204 -21.96 -3.43 19.14
C ASN A 204 -20.65 -2.71 19.53
N GLN A 205 -19.48 -3.28 19.21
CA GLN A 205 -18.18 -2.58 19.41
C GLN A 205 -18.09 -1.30 18.59
N PHE A 206 -18.49 -1.32 17.32
CA PHE A 206 -18.55 -0.10 16.49
C PHE A 206 -19.43 0.97 17.14
N LYS A 207 -20.67 0.62 17.54
CA LYS A 207 -21.60 1.54 18.19
C LYS A 207 -21.03 2.13 19.47
N LYS A 208 -20.43 1.24 20.32
CA LYS A 208 -19.83 1.70 21.58
C LYS A 208 -18.70 2.71 21.35
N LEU A 209 -17.83 2.47 20.35
CA LEU A 209 -16.76 3.43 20.01
C LEU A 209 -17.32 4.78 19.53
N GLU A 210 -18.42 4.78 18.79
CA GLU A 210 -19.11 6.01 18.37
C GLU A 210 -19.74 6.75 19.57
N GLU A 211 -20.41 6.02 20.47
CA GLU A 211 -20.99 6.55 21.72
C GLU A 211 -19.91 7.10 22.67
N ASP A 212 -18.73 6.46 22.70
CA ASP A 212 -17.59 6.88 23.51
C ASP A 212 -16.84 8.10 22.88
N GLY A 213 -17.32 8.63 21.73
CA GLY A 213 -16.80 9.85 21.09
C GLY A 213 -15.71 9.63 20.05
N PHE A 214 -15.43 8.39 19.62
CA PHE A 214 -14.39 8.05 18.65
C PHE A 214 -14.91 7.91 17.21
N GLY A 215 -16.16 8.31 16.94
CA GLY A 215 -16.80 8.18 15.62
C GLY A 215 -16.06 8.89 14.49
N ASN A 216 -15.35 10.00 14.79
CA ASN A 216 -14.61 10.78 13.79
C ASN A 216 -13.21 10.20 13.47
N TYR A 217 -12.78 9.15 14.15
CA TYR A 217 -11.46 8.55 13.89
C TYR A 217 -11.44 7.84 12.54
N PRO A 218 -10.31 7.90 11.83
CA PRO A 218 -10.12 7.13 10.60
C PRO A 218 -10.00 5.64 10.88
N ILE A 219 -10.26 4.84 9.83
CA ILE A 219 -10.23 3.38 9.87
C ILE A 219 -8.87 2.86 9.40
N CYS A 220 -8.35 1.88 10.12
CA CYS A 220 -7.18 1.09 9.77
C CYS A 220 -7.61 -0.35 9.56
N MET A 221 -7.81 -0.75 8.30
CA MET A 221 -8.14 -2.13 7.95
C MET A 221 -6.93 -3.04 8.15
N ALA A 222 -7.05 -4.02 9.02
CA ALA A 222 -6.03 -5.02 9.31
C ALA A 222 -6.42 -6.36 8.68
N LYS A 223 -5.76 -6.72 7.57
CA LYS A 223 -6.01 -7.93 6.79
C LYS A 223 -4.72 -8.52 6.23
N THR A 224 -4.82 -9.69 5.58
CA THR A 224 -3.70 -10.28 4.84
C THR A 224 -3.13 -9.31 3.79
N GLN A 225 -1.82 -9.31 3.62
CA GLN A 225 -1.12 -8.51 2.60
C GLN A 225 -1.05 -9.21 1.23
N TYR A 226 -1.53 -10.44 1.09
CA TYR A 226 -1.36 -11.25 -0.11
C TYR A 226 -2.51 -11.15 -1.12
N SER A 227 -3.64 -10.56 -0.72
CA SER A 227 -4.83 -10.43 -1.56
C SER A 227 -5.60 -9.17 -1.22
N PHE A 228 -6.39 -8.65 -2.14
CA PHE A 228 -7.42 -7.64 -1.84
C PHE A 228 -8.52 -8.19 -0.91
N SER A 229 -8.76 -9.50 -0.95
CA SER A 229 -9.69 -10.17 -0.03
C SER A 229 -9.05 -10.49 1.34
N THR A 230 -9.77 -11.21 2.19
CA THR A 230 -9.24 -11.79 3.43
C THR A 230 -8.71 -13.22 3.24
N ASP A 231 -8.88 -13.79 2.04
CA ASP A 231 -8.31 -15.09 1.66
C ASP A 231 -7.01 -14.87 0.87
N PRO A 232 -5.84 -15.25 1.40
CA PRO A 232 -4.55 -15.06 0.73
C PRO A 232 -4.41 -15.87 -0.57
N LEU A 233 -5.29 -16.85 -0.83
CA LEU A 233 -5.28 -17.65 -2.06
C LEU A 233 -6.06 -17.01 -3.20
N LEU A 234 -6.91 -16.03 -2.95
CA LEU A 234 -7.61 -15.26 -3.99
C LEU A 234 -6.67 -14.23 -4.58
N MET A 235 -5.89 -14.67 -5.56
CA MET A 235 -4.86 -13.87 -6.22
C MET A 235 -5.45 -12.88 -7.23
N CYS A 236 -4.60 -12.02 -7.77
CA CYS A 236 -4.89 -11.03 -8.79
C CYS A 236 -5.79 -9.88 -8.30
N ALA A 237 -6.96 -9.67 -8.87
CA ALA A 237 -7.90 -8.60 -8.52
C ALA A 237 -9.30 -9.17 -8.22
N PRO A 238 -9.48 -9.94 -7.13
CA PRO A 238 -10.77 -10.51 -6.79
C PRO A 238 -11.80 -9.42 -6.50
N VAL A 239 -13.05 -9.65 -6.92
CA VAL A 239 -14.19 -8.78 -6.69
C VAL A 239 -15.39 -9.58 -6.18
N GLY A 240 -16.33 -8.89 -5.51
CA GLY A 240 -17.59 -9.49 -5.08
C GLY A 240 -17.47 -10.45 -3.89
N HIS A 241 -16.33 -10.47 -3.21
CA HIS A 241 -16.12 -11.22 -1.98
C HIS A 241 -16.61 -10.43 -0.76
N ASP A 242 -16.92 -11.14 0.33
CA ASP A 242 -17.24 -10.52 1.61
C ASP A 242 -15.98 -10.38 2.47
N ILE A 243 -15.96 -9.32 3.29
CA ILE A 243 -14.89 -9.12 4.29
C ILE A 243 -15.45 -9.36 5.69
N PRO A 244 -15.10 -10.49 6.33
CA PRO A 244 -15.47 -10.77 7.71
C PRO A 244 -14.65 -9.93 8.67
N ILE A 245 -15.33 -9.16 9.53
CA ILE A 245 -14.73 -8.40 10.61
C ILE A 245 -14.78 -9.24 11.89
N ARG A 246 -13.62 -9.52 12.48
CA ARG A 246 -13.48 -10.32 13.69
C ARG A 246 -13.48 -9.50 14.97
N GLU A 247 -12.92 -8.30 14.89
CA GLU A 247 -12.67 -7.46 16.04
C GLU A 247 -12.45 -6.01 15.63
N VAL A 248 -12.77 -5.09 16.53
CA VAL A 248 -12.50 -3.67 16.40
C VAL A 248 -11.73 -3.19 17.62
N ARG A 249 -10.63 -2.46 17.42
CA ARG A 249 -9.75 -1.97 18.49
C ARG A 249 -9.52 -0.48 18.37
N LEU A 250 -9.53 0.22 19.49
CA LEU A 250 -9.12 1.61 19.55
C LEU A 250 -7.60 1.71 19.70
N SER A 251 -6.96 2.41 18.77
CA SER A 251 -5.57 2.90 18.90
C SER A 251 -5.59 4.35 19.38
N ALA A 252 -5.87 4.55 20.66
CA ALA A 252 -6.13 5.88 21.24
C ALA A 252 -4.96 6.86 21.03
N GLY A 253 -3.73 6.42 21.25
CA GLY A 253 -2.55 7.27 21.10
C GLY A 253 -2.23 7.66 19.65
N ALA A 254 -2.63 6.85 18.68
CA ALA A 254 -2.46 7.13 17.26
C ALA A 254 -3.75 7.67 16.61
N GLU A 255 -4.85 7.66 17.35
CA GLU A 255 -6.17 8.19 17.00
C GLU A 255 -6.71 7.59 15.70
N PHE A 256 -6.77 6.26 15.61
CA PHE A 256 -7.47 5.53 14.56
C PHE A 256 -8.11 4.27 15.13
N ILE A 257 -9.07 3.72 14.39
CA ILE A 257 -9.77 2.48 14.74
C ILE A 257 -9.21 1.35 13.89
N VAL A 258 -8.64 0.33 14.53
CA VAL A 258 -8.19 -0.90 13.86
C VAL A 258 -9.35 -1.84 13.67
N VAL A 259 -9.64 -2.22 12.44
CA VAL A 259 -10.66 -3.20 12.06
C VAL A 259 -9.97 -4.47 11.59
N VAL A 260 -10.03 -5.52 12.41
CA VAL A 260 -9.36 -6.80 12.14
C VAL A 260 -10.26 -7.66 11.26
N CYS A 261 -9.77 -7.99 10.05
CA CYS A 261 -10.51 -8.71 9.03
C CYS A 261 -9.86 -10.06 8.73
N GLY A 262 -10.62 -11.14 8.89
CA GLY A 262 -10.12 -12.48 8.65
C GLY A 262 -8.96 -12.88 9.57
N GLU A 263 -8.13 -13.81 9.12
CA GLU A 263 -6.89 -14.17 9.80
C GLU A 263 -5.74 -13.30 9.30
N ILE A 264 -4.94 -12.75 10.22
CA ILE A 264 -3.83 -11.89 9.90
C ILE A 264 -2.54 -12.34 10.57
N MET A 265 -1.44 -12.18 9.85
CA MET A 265 -0.09 -12.25 10.40
C MET A 265 0.30 -10.85 10.88
N THR A 266 0.45 -10.66 12.20
CA THR A 266 0.66 -9.34 12.79
C THR A 266 2.03 -8.76 12.53
N MET A 267 3.07 -9.60 12.43
CA MET A 267 4.47 -9.20 12.21
C MET A 267 5.12 -10.10 11.15
N PRO A 268 4.76 -9.94 9.86
CA PRO A 268 5.32 -10.77 8.80
C PRO A 268 6.80 -10.45 8.57
N GLY A 269 7.59 -11.49 8.30
CA GLY A 269 9.00 -11.34 7.93
C GLY A 269 9.96 -11.09 9.08
N LEU A 270 9.51 -11.06 10.33
CA LEU A 270 10.42 -10.96 11.47
C LEU A 270 11.03 -12.33 11.81
N PRO A 271 12.36 -12.38 12.03
CA PRO A 271 13.02 -13.62 12.45
C PRO A 271 12.65 -13.97 13.90
N ARG A 272 12.74 -15.26 14.24
CA ARG A 272 12.47 -15.76 15.61
C ARG A 272 13.43 -15.14 16.63
N ILE A 273 14.68 -14.91 16.21
CA ILE A 273 15.69 -14.20 17.02
C ILE A 273 15.79 -12.79 16.41
N PRO A 274 15.46 -11.72 17.17
CA PRO A 274 15.51 -10.36 16.66
C PRO A 274 16.93 -9.96 16.21
N ALA A 275 17.04 -9.30 15.07
CA ALA A 275 18.33 -8.78 14.59
C ALA A 275 18.98 -7.80 15.59
N ALA A 276 18.17 -7.15 16.42
CA ALA A 276 18.63 -6.27 17.49
C ALA A 276 19.58 -6.94 18.50
N GLU A 277 19.49 -8.26 18.68
CA GLU A 277 20.42 -9.00 19.57
C GLU A 277 21.85 -9.06 19.01
N ALA A 278 21.99 -8.97 17.69
CA ALA A 278 23.28 -8.99 17.00
C ALA A 278 23.80 -7.59 16.62
N ILE A 279 22.99 -6.54 16.79
CA ILE A 279 23.36 -5.16 16.49
C ILE A 279 24.05 -4.55 17.71
N GLY A 280 25.26 -4.07 17.54
CA GLY A 280 26.04 -3.40 18.58
C GLY A 280 26.89 -2.29 18.01
N LEU A 281 27.53 -1.52 18.91
CA LEU A 281 28.56 -0.59 18.51
C LEU A 281 29.90 -1.33 18.44
N ASP A 282 30.64 -1.07 17.39
CA ASP A 282 32.05 -1.51 17.31
C ASP A 282 32.86 -0.82 18.41
N LYS A 283 33.44 -1.63 19.27
CA LYS A 283 34.18 -1.11 20.44
C LYS A 283 35.54 -0.50 20.07
N ASP A 284 35.98 -0.67 18.82
CA ASP A 284 37.27 -0.28 18.32
C ASP A 284 37.24 0.95 17.38
N LYS A 285 36.11 1.69 17.33
CA LYS A 285 35.97 2.93 16.56
C LYS A 285 35.37 4.06 17.38
#